data_19aa0b474c438600e1124834af553865
#
_entry.id   19aa0b474c438600e1124834af553865
#
_cell.length_a   1.000
_cell.length_b   1.000
_cell.length_c   1.000
_cell.angle_alpha   90.00
_cell.angle_beta   90.00
_cell.angle_gamma   90.00
#
_symmetry.space_group_name_H-M   'P 1'
#
loop_
_entity.id
_entity.type
_entity.pdbx_description
1 polymer ?
#
loop_
_entity_poly.entity_id
_entity_poly.type
_entity_poly.pdbx_seq_one_letter_code
_entity_poly.pdbx_strand_id
1 'polypeptide(L)'
;IVIAIQLGRFCDLRLLLYYLAMAKLKTFAPVIFVLIWSTGFIGAKYIIPFAEPFVFLTIRYFFATAILILIAKAIKEPLRISKAAIKQSMIVSVFLHVIYIGGVFYAVFIEIPAGVTAVIISLQPILVSVLGIPLLGEKLSYRQILGLVLGFIGVLFLLSPKLFEGNLSTGFSAFGLICCVLALLGTTAGYLFR
;
A
#
# COMPACT_ATOMS: atom_id res chain seq x y z
N ILE A 1 26.59 43.05 -16.00
CA ILE A 1 27.26 41.73 -16.18
C ILE A 1 27.49 41.07 -14.83
N VAL A 2 28.09 41.76 -13.81
CA VAL A 2 28.37 41.20 -12.47
C VAL A 2 27.09 40.71 -11.76
N ILE A 3 25.97 41.48 -11.86
CA ILE A 3 24.67 41.12 -11.26
C ILE A 3 24.05 39.90 -11.94
N ALA A 4 24.20 39.75 -13.27
CA ALA A 4 23.70 38.60 -14.01
C ALA A 4 24.45 37.30 -13.64
N ILE A 5 25.76 37.38 -13.39
CA ILE A 5 26.58 36.24 -12.94
C ILE A 5 26.24 35.83 -11.52
N GLN A 6 25.94 36.80 -10.63
CA GLN A 6 25.47 36.48 -9.26
C GLN A 6 24.06 35.85 -9.24
N LEU A 7 23.14 36.37 -10.07
CA LEU A 7 21.77 35.76 -10.19
C LEU A 7 21.80 34.35 -10.77
N GLY A 8 22.68 34.10 -11.76
CA GLY A 8 22.90 32.75 -12.30
C GLY A 8 23.43 31.78 -11.25
N ARG A 9 24.43 32.18 -10.43
CA ARG A 9 24.94 31.32 -9.33
C ARG A 9 23.92 31.03 -8.22
N PHE A 10 23.06 31.99 -7.89
CA PHE A 10 22.00 31.76 -6.92
C PHE A 10 20.89 30.85 -7.47
N CYS A 11 20.59 30.94 -8.77
CA CYS A 11 19.65 30.05 -9.43
C CYS A 11 20.18 28.61 -9.47
N ASP A 12 21.47 28.43 -9.82
CA ASP A 12 22.13 27.12 -9.83
C ASP A 12 22.23 26.51 -8.43
N LEU A 13 22.50 27.30 -7.40
CA LEU A 13 22.57 26.82 -6.03
C LEU A 13 21.20 26.40 -5.50
N ARG A 14 20.14 27.15 -5.81
CA ARG A 14 18.75 26.77 -5.43
C ARG A 14 18.32 25.50 -6.16
N LEU A 15 18.61 25.38 -7.44
CA LEU A 15 18.36 24.18 -8.22
C LEU A 15 19.17 23.00 -7.67
N LEU A 16 20.45 23.19 -7.38
CA LEU A 16 21.29 22.15 -6.78
C LEU A 16 20.76 21.70 -5.41
N LEU A 17 20.41 22.64 -4.54
CA LEU A 17 19.80 22.33 -3.23
C LEU A 17 18.45 21.62 -3.38
N TYR A 18 17.62 22.02 -4.34
CA TYR A 18 16.37 21.34 -4.67
C TYR A 18 16.62 19.91 -5.15
N TYR A 19 17.59 19.70 -6.07
CA TYR A 19 17.95 18.37 -6.55
C TYR A 19 18.52 17.47 -5.43
N LEU A 20 19.37 18.03 -4.56
CA LEU A 20 19.93 17.31 -3.42
C LEU A 20 18.86 16.94 -2.38
N ALA A 21 17.94 17.86 -2.09
CA ALA A 21 16.80 17.59 -1.21
C ALA A 21 15.87 16.52 -1.78
N MET A 22 15.58 16.61 -3.09
CA MET A 22 14.77 15.59 -3.79
C MET A 22 15.48 14.24 -3.87
N ALA A 23 16.78 14.20 -4.06
CA ALA A 23 17.57 12.97 -4.07
C ALA A 23 17.55 12.30 -2.69
N LYS A 24 17.75 13.05 -1.60
CA LYS A 24 17.60 12.54 -0.23
C LYS A 24 16.18 12.07 0.07
N LEU A 25 15.18 12.85 -0.32
CA LEU A 25 13.77 12.47 -0.12
C LEU A 25 13.43 11.17 -0.86
N LYS A 26 13.91 10.98 -2.09
CA LYS A 26 13.75 9.73 -2.85
C LYS A 26 14.38 8.53 -2.14
N THR A 27 15.52 8.72 -1.48
CA THR A 27 16.23 7.66 -0.74
C THR A 27 15.44 7.24 0.50
N PHE A 28 14.84 8.20 1.22
CA PHE A 28 14.07 7.91 2.43
C PHE A 28 12.58 7.62 2.17
N ALA A 29 12.06 7.96 0.98
CA ALA A 29 10.66 7.76 0.63
C ALA A 29 10.16 6.32 0.86
N PRO A 30 10.90 5.25 0.53
CA PRO A 30 10.46 3.88 0.81
C PRO A 30 10.31 3.60 2.30
N VAL A 31 11.22 4.10 3.13
CA VAL A 31 11.18 3.92 4.58
C VAL A 31 9.98 4.66 5.18
N ILE A 32 9.81 5.92 4.79
CA ILE A 32 8.66 6.75 5.22
C ILE A 32 7.35 6.08 4.79
N PHE A 33 7.28 5.59 3.55
CA PHE A 33 6.12 4.89 3.04
C PHE A 33 5.79 3.65 3.89
N VAL A 34 6.77 2.79 4.19
CA VAL A 34 6.57 1.59 5.00
C VAL A 34 6.09 1.95 6.40
N LEU A 35 6.68 2.96 7.03
CA LEU A 35 6.27 3.42 8.36
C LEU A 35 4.81 3.91 8.35
N ILE A 36 4.44 4.78 7.40
CA ILE A 36 3.07 5.29 7.27
C ILE A 36 2.10 4.14 6.94
N TRP A 37 2.48 3.25 6.03
CA TRP A 37 1.61 2.15 5.62
C TRP A 37 1.35 1.16 6.76
N SER A 38 2.38 0.84 7.55
CA SER A 38 2.27 -0.04 8.71
C SER A 38 1.30 0.50 9.77
N THR A 39 1.18 1.81 9.91
CA THR A 39 0.19 2.43 10.84
C THR A 39 -1.25 2.08 10.47
N GLY A 40 -1.53 1.73 9.21
CA GLY A 40 -2.86 1.31 8.78
C GLY A 40 -3.36 0.04 9.48
N PHE A 41 -2.50 -0.95 9.69
CA PHE A 41 -2.83 -2.19 10.41
C PHE A 41 -3.01 -1.95 11.91
N ILE A 42 -2.15 -1.08 12.49
CA ILE A 42 -2.27 -0.66 13.89
C ILE A 42 -3.58 0.11 14.08
N GLY A 43 -3.87 1.04 13.16
CA GLY A 43 -5.09 1.84 13.17
C GLY A 43 -6.34 0.97 13.09
N ALA A 44 -6.36 -0.07 12.25
CA ALA A 44 -7.45 -1.02 12.18
C ALA A 44 -7.74 -1.65 13.55
N LYS A 45 -6.69 -2.14 14.24
CA LYS A 45 -6.82 -2.74 15.58
C LYS A 45 -7.43 -1.78 16.62
N TYR A 46 -7.02 -0.50 16.59
CA TYR A 46 -7.49 0.48 17.58
C TYR A 46 -8.90 0.99 17.30
N ILE A 47 -9.35 1.00 16.05
CA ILE A 47 -10.65 1.57 15.64
C ILE A 47 -11.79 0.54 15.77
N ILE A 48 -11.50 -0.72 15.48
CA ILE A 48 -12.49 -1.80 15.47
C ILE A 48 -13.33 -1.90 16.75
N PRO A 49 -12.80 -1.71 17.99
CA PRO A 49 -13.62 -1.73 19.19
C PRO A 49 -14.67 -0.60 19.29
N PHE A 50 -14.50 0.47 18.50
CA PHE A 50 -15.34 1.67 18.59
C PHE A 50 -16.22 1.88 17.38
N ALA A 51 -15.92 1.24 16.24
CA ALA A 51 -16.66 1.44 15.00
C ALA A 51 -16.65 0.20 14.14
N GLU A 52 -17.79 -0.08 13.52
CA GLU A 52 -17.91 -1.13 12.52
C GLU A 52 -17.01 -0.79 11.31
N PRO A 53 -16.24 -1.78 10.76
CA PRO A 53 -15.23 -1.55 9.75
C PRO A 53 -15.70 -0.77 8.52
N PHE A 54 -16.83 -1.16 7.95
CA PHE A 54 -17.31 -0.53 6.71
C PHE A 54 -17.88 0.87 6.93
N VAL A 55 -18.49 1.12 8.09
CA VAL A 55 -18.94 2.49 8.47
C VAL A 55 -17.71 3.39 8.63
N PHE A 56 -16.69 2.94 9.35
CA PHE A 56 -15.45 3.70 9.51
C PHE A 56 -14.78 3.99 8.16
N LEU A 57 -14.64 2.98 7.30
CA LEU A 57 -14.02 3.14 5.98
C LEU A 57 -14.83 4.12 5.11
N THR A 58 -16.16 4.06 5.14
CA THR A 58 -17.01 4.99 4.40
C THR A 58 -16.77 6.44 4.83
N ILE A 59 -16.77 6.70 6.14
CA ILE A 59 -16.50 8.03 6.70
C ILE A 59 -15.09 8.50 6.30
N ARG A 60 -14.09 7.63 6.46
CA ARG A 60 -12.70 7.92 6.10
C ARG A 60 -12.56 8.31 4.63
N TYR A 61 -13.16 7.55 3.72
CA TYR A 61 -13.08 7.85 2.29
C TYR A 61 -13.88 9.07 1.88
N PHE A 62 -14.98 9.35 2.56
CA PHE A 62 -15.72 10.59 2.37
C PHE A 62 -14.85 11.82 2.68
N PHE A 63 -14.23 11.86 3.86
CA PHE A 63 -13.35 12.97 4.22
C PHE A 63 -12.10 13.04 3.33
N ALA A 64 -11.47 11.91 3.02
CA ALA A 64 -10.33 11.87 2.12
C ALA A 64 -10.67 12.44 0.73
N THR A 65 -11.83 12.07 0.18
CA THR A 65 -12.32 12.59 -1.11
C THR A 65 -12.59 14.09 -1.04
N ALA A 66 -13.26 14.56 0.02
CA ALA A 66 -13.53 15.98 0.21
C ALA A 66 -12.24 16.81 0.26
N ILE A 67 -11.24 16.34 1.03
CA ILE A 67 -9.92 16.99 1.14
C ILE A 67 -9.22 17.01 -0.22
N LEU A 68 -9.20 15.89 -0.95
CA LEU A 68 -8.57 15.85 -2.28
C LEU A 68 -9.23 16.78 -3.28
N ILE A 69 -10.56 16.90 -3.26
CA ILE A 69 -11.29 17.86 -4.11
C ILE A 69 -10.92 19.30 -3.74
N LEU A 70 -10.83 19.62 -2.45
CA LEU A 70 -10.42 20.95 -1.98
C LEU A 70 -8.99 21.27 -2.42
N ILE A 71 -8.07 20.32 -2.29
CA ILE A 71 -6.68 20.49 -2.76
C ILE A 71 -6.66 20.71 -4.28
N ALA A 72 -7.34 19.87 -5.06
CA ALA A 72 -7.37 20.00 -6.52
C ALA A 72 -7.91 21.37 -6.96
N LYS A 73 -8.96 21.88 -6.30
CA LYS A 73 -9.48 23.23 -6.54
C LYS A 73 -8.46 24.30 -6.16
N ALA A 74 -7.78 24.17 -5.03
CA ALA A 74 -6.78 25.14 -4.56
C ALA A 74 -5.59 25.26 -5.52
N ILE A 75 -5.12 24.15 -6.09
CA ILE A 75 -4.04 24.13 -7.08
C ILE A 75 -4.53 24.36 -8.53
N LYS A 76 -5.84 24.62 -8.69
CA LYS A 76 -6.50 24.88 -10.00
C LYS A 76 -6.34 23.72 -11.01
N GLU A 77 -6.21 22.49 -10.53
CA GLU A 77 -6.19 21.32 -11.39
C GLU A 77 -7.56 21.07 -12.02
N PRO A 78 -7.64 20.81 -13.33
CA PRO A 78 -8.90 20.51 -13.99
C PRO A 78 -9.45 19.17 -13.53
N LEU A 79 -10.66 19.18 -12.93
CA LEU A 79 -11.37 17.96 -12.51
C LEU A 79 -12.03 17.20 -13.68
N ARG A 80 -11.66 17.53 -14.92
CA ARG A 80 -12.19 16.82 -16.11
C ARG A 80 -11.45 15.52 -16.30
N ILE A 81 -12.14 14.41 -16.01
CA ILE A 81 -11.60 13.05 -16.17
C ILE A 81 -12.36 12.37 -17.30
N SER A 82 -11.66 11.68 -18.20
CA SER A 82 -12.28 10.92 -19.28
C SER A 82 -13.11 9.75 -18.73
N LYS A 83 -14.18 9.36 -19.43
CA LYS A 83 -15.01 8.21 -19.02
C LYS A 83 -14.20 6.92 -18.89
N ALA A 84 -13.21 6.72 -19.77
CA ALA A 84 -12.32 5.57 -19.71
C ALA A 84 -11.48 5.56 -18.44
N ALA A 85 -10.88 6.72 -18.06
CA ALA A 85 -10.11 6.85 -16.84
C ALA A 85 -10.97 6.65 -15.58
N ILE A 86 -12.22 7.14 -15.58
CA ILE A 86 -13.18 6.89 -14.49
C ILE A 86 -13.43 5.40 -14.35
N LYS A 87 -13.77 4.69 -15.45
CA LYS A 87 -14.01 3.25 -15.43
C LYS A 87 -12.81 2.47 -14.89
N GLN A 88 -11.61 2.77 -15.38
CA GLN A 88 -10.38 2.12 -14.92
C GLN A 88 -10.14 2.40 -13.43
N SER A 89 -10.28 3.65 -12.98
CA SER A 89 -10.11 4.01 -11.57
C SER A 89 -11.14 3.33 -10.67
N MET A 90 -12.39 3.17 -11.13
CA MET A 90 -13.42 2.43 -10.38
C MET A 90 -13.05 0.96 -10.20
N ILE A 91 -12.58 0.28 -11.26
CA ILE A 91 -12.15 -1.12 -11.18
C ILE A 91 -11.00 -1.25 -10.19
N VAL A 92 -9.96 -0.44 -10.33
CA VAL A 92 -8.80 -0.45 -9.43
C VAL A 92 -9.22 -0.14 -7.99
N SER A 93 -10.14 0.82 -7.80
CA SER A 93 -10.66 1.19 -6.47
C SER A 93 -11.41 0.05 -5.80
N VAL A 94 -12.19 -0.74 -6.53
CA VAL A 94 -12.86 -1.92 -5.97
C VAL A 94 -11.82 -2.91 -5.42
N PHE A 95 -10.77 -3.19 -6.18
CA PHE A 95 -9.71 -4.10 -5.74
C PHE A 95 -8.92 -3.56 -4.54
N LEU A 96 -8.51 -2.30 -4.57
CA LEU A 96 -7.64 -1.72 -3.54
C LEU A 96 -8.39 -1.25 -2.29
N HIS A 97 -9.61 -0.75 -2.42
CA HIS A 97 -10.32 -0.15 -1.29
C HIS A 97 -11.39 -1.07 -0.72
N VAL A 98 -12.14 -1.79 -1.57
CA VAL A 98 -13.20 -2.68 -1.09
C VAL A 98 -12.61 -4.04 -0.72
N ILE A 99 -11.96 -4.72 -1.66
CA ILE A 99 -11.49 -6.10 -1.43
C ILE A 99 -10.27 -6.09 -0.51
N TYR A 100 -9.24 -5.27 -0.79
CA TYR A 100 -8.03 -5.27 0.02
C TYR A 100 -8.27 -4.60 1.39
N ILE A 101 -8.55 -3.29 1.44
CA ILE A 101 -8.65 -2.58 2.72
C ILE A 101 -9.87 -3.05 3.50
N GLY A 102 -11.02 -3.25 2.83
CA GLY A 102 -12.21 -3.83 3.46
C GLY A 102 -11.93 -5.21 4.02
N GLY A 103 -11.27 -6.09 3.27
CA GLY A 103 -10.88 -7.43 3.71
C GLY A 103 -9.93 -7.42 4.90
N VAL A 104 -8.92 -6.53 4.92
CA VAL A 104 -8.01 -6.34 6.06
C VAL A 104 -8.76 -5.91 7.31
N PHE A 105 -9.57 -4.86 7.22
CA PHE A 105 -10.33 -4.36 8.37
C PHE A 105 -11.34 -5.40 8.88
N TYR A 106 -11.99 -6.11 7.97
CA TYR A 106 -12.93 -7.16 8.34
C TYR A 106 -12.23 -8.37 8.97
N ALA A 107 -11.06 -8.79 8.45
CA ALA A 107 -10.29 -9.85 9.08
C ALA A 107 -9.89 -9.51 10.52
N VAL A 108 -9.46 -8.27 10.77
CA VAL A 108 -9.13 -7.82 12.14
C VAL A 108 -10.39 -7.72 13.00
N PHE A 109 -11.54 -7.34 12.44
CA PHE A 109 -12.83 -7.29 13.13
C PHE A 109 -13.30 -8.66 13.63
N ILE A 110 -13.05 -9.72 12.84
CA ILE A 110 -13.33 -11.11 13.24
C ILE A 110 -12.13 -11.77 13.95
N GLU A 111 -11.37 -10.96 14.67
CA GLU A 111 -10.31 -11.35 15.61
C GLU A 111 -9.03 -11.95 15.00
N ILE A 112 -8.80 -11.79 13.69
CA ILE A 112 -7.47 -12.09 13.13
C ILE A 112 -6.50 -11.01 13.63
N PRO A 113 -5.39 -11.37 14.29
CA PRO A 113 -4.42 -10.39 14.75
C PRO A 113 -3.89 -9.53 13.61
N ALA A 114 -3.86 -8.21 13.82
CA ALA A 114 -3.41 -7.25 12.82
C ALA A 114 -1.99 -7.56 12.30
N GLY A 115 -1.12 -8.10 13.17
CA GLY A 115 0.23 -8.55 12.78
C GLY A 115 0.21 -9.73 11.80
N VAL A 116 -0.70 -10.71 11.99
CA VAL A 116 -0.87 -11.84 11.06
C VAL A 116 -1.38 -11.36 9.71
N THR A 117 -2.39 -10.48 9.73
CA THR A 117 -2.93 -9.86 8.52
C THR A 117 -1.83 -9.08 7.77
N ALA A 118 -1.02 -8.29 8.48
CA ALA A 118 0.09 -7.55 7.89
C ALA A 118 1.14 -8.48 7.24
N VAL A 119 1.47 -9.60 7.90
CA VAL A 119 2.42 -10.59 7.38
C VAL A 119 1.87 -11.25 6.10
N ILE A 120 0.61 -11.63 6.08
CA ILE A 120 -0.03 -12.20 4.86
C ILE A 120 0.01 -11.19 3.72
N ILE A 121 -0.36 -9.94 3.99
CA ILE A 121 -0.35 -8.88 2.97
C ILE A 121 1.08 -8.55 2.50
N SER A 122 2.10 -8.76 3.33
CA SER A 122 3.50 -8.55 2.92
C SER A 122 3.99 -9.52 1.83
N LEU A 123 3.22 -10.56 1.51
CA LEU A 123 3.45 -11.42 0.33
C LEU A 123 3.06 -10.75 -1.01
N GLN A 124 2.37 -9.60 -0.98
CA GLN A 124 1.95 -8.89 -2.19
C GLN A 124 3.07 -8.65 -3.21
N PRO A 125 4.27 -8.13 -2.85
CA PRO A 125 5.32 -7.91 -3.82
C PRO A 125 5.78 -9.21 -4.52
N ILE A 126 5.72 -10.33 -3.79
CA ILE A 126 6.04 -11.65 -4.34
C ILE A 126 5.00 -12.04 -5.39
N LEU A 127 3.71 -11.96 -5.04
CA LEU A 127 2.63 -12.28 -5.97
C LEU A 127 2.64 -11.37 -7.20
N VAL A 128 2.81 -10.06 -7.00
CA VAL A 128 2.90 -9.10 -8.12
C VAL A 128 4.05 -9.43 -9.04
N SER A 129 5.23 -9.76 -8.50
CA SER A 129 6.40 -10.11 -9.30
C SER A 129 6.21 -11.43 -10.06
N VAL A 130 5.66 -12.46 -9.40
CA VAL A 130 5.42 -13.77 -10.03
C VAL A 130 4.36 -13.68 -11.12
N LEU A 131 3.27 -12.93 -10.91
CA LEU A 131 2.21 -12.74 -11.88
C LEU A 131 2.59 -11.73 -12.97
N GLY A 132 3.45 -10.77 -12.66
CA GLY A 132 3.96 -9.79 -13.63
C GLY A 132 4.77 -10.42 -14.76
N ILE A 133 5.47 -11.55 -14.50
CA ILE A 133 6.20 -12.28 -15.53
C ILE A 133 5.27 -12.71 -16.69
N PRO A 134 4.21 -13.52 -16.48
CA PRO A 134 3.35 -13.98 -17.55
C PRO A 134 2.38 -12.90 -18.07
N LEU A 135 1.96 -11.96 -17.23
CA LEU A 135 0.93 -10.98 -17.58
C LEU A 135 1.49 -9.72 -18.24
N LEU A 136 2.65 -9.26 -17.78
CA LEU A 136 3.26 -8.00 -18.23
C LEU A 136 4.56 -8.22 -19.02
N GLY A 137 5.04 -9.47 -19.15
CA GLY A 137 6.30 -9.78 -19.80
C GLY A 137 7.53 -9.25 -19.04
N GLU A 138 7.40 -8.99 -17.75
CA GLU A 138 8.48 -8.49 -16.92
C GLU A 138 9.60 -9.52 -16.78
N LYS A 139 10.84 -9.06 -16.73
CA LYS A 139 12.01 -9.90 -16.45
C LYS A 139 12.56 -9.55 -15.08
N LEU A 140 12.58 -10.52 -14.19
CA LEU A 140 13.18 -10.34 -12.87
C LEU A 140 14.70 -10.47 -12.95
N SER A 141 15.41 -9.51 -12.36
CA SER A 141 16.84 -9.62 -12.16
C SER A 141 17.16 -10.63 -11.06
N TYR A 142 18.36 -11.20 -11.06
CA TYR A 142 18.80 -12.14 -10.03
C TYR A 142 18.68 -11.56 -8.61
N ARG A 143 18.99 -10.26 -8.44
CA ARG A 143 18.86 -9.56 -7.14
C ARG A 143 17.41 -9.49 -6.66
N GLN A 144 16.46 -9.28 -7.58
CA GLN A 144 15.04 -9.28 -7.26
C GLN A 144 14.56 -10.67 -6.84
N ILE A 145 14.96 -11.71 -7.57
CA ILE A 145 14.65 -13.11 -7.21
C ILE A 145 15.18 -13.44 -5.83
N LEU A 146 16.44 -13.09 -5.54
CA LEU A 146 17.03 -13.31 -4.23
C LEU A 146 16.26 -12.58 -3.12
N GLY A 147 15.88 -11.30 -3.35
CA GLY A 147 15.07 -10.54 -2.42
C GLY A 147 13.69 -11.16 -2.16
N LEU A 148 13.02 -11.66 -3.21
CA LEU A 148 11.72 -12.34 -3.08
C LEU A 148 11.83 -13.63 -2.27
N VAL A 149 12.86 -14.44 -2.53
CA VAL A 149 13.10 -15.69 -1.78
C VAL A 149 13.38 -15.40 -0.31
N LEU A 150 14.26 -14.44 -0.02
CA LEU A 150 14.56 -14.04 1.36
C LEU A 150 13.34 -13.46 2.07
N GLY A 151 12.54 -12.64 1.38
CA GLY A 151 11.27 -12.12 1.91
C GLY A 151 10.28 -13.23 2.23
N PHE A 152 10.13 -14.21 1.35
CA PHE A 152 9.25 -15.36 1.58
C PHE A 152 9.71 -16.22 2.77
N ILE A 153 11.01 -16.50 2.87
CA ILE A 153 11.60 -17.20 4.03
C ILE A 153 11.33 -16.42 5.31
N GLY A 154 11.49 -15.09 5.30
CA GLY A 154 11.18 -14.24 6.44
C GLY A 154 9.72 -14.34 6.91
N VAL A 155 8.78 -14.38 5.97
CA VAL A 155 7.35 -14.58 6.28
C VAL A 155 7.11 -15.97 6.88
N LEU A 156 7.68 -17.02 6.31
CA LEU A 156 7.58 -18.38 6.87
C LEU A 156 8.16 -18.45 8.28
N PHE A 157 9.29 -17.79 8.53
CA PHE A 157 9.92 -17.75 9.84
C PHE A 157 9.04 -17.01 10.87
N LEU A 158 8.40 -15.92 10.49
CA LEU A 158 7.46 -15.18 11.35
C LEU A 158 6.20 -15.99 11.69
N LEU A 159 5.72 -16.79 10.76
CA LEU A 159 4.53 -17.63 10.98
C LEU A 159 4.87 -18.95 11.67
N SER A 160 6.14 -19.39 11.65
CA SER A 160 6.57 -20.72 12.15
C SER A 160 6.16 -21.00 13.60
N PRO A 161 6.28 -20.11 14.60
CA PRO A 161 5.88 -20.43 15.97
C PRO A 161 4.41 -20.84 16.05
N LYS A 162 3.54 -20.18 15.28
CA LYS A 162 2.10 -20.47 15.26
C LYS A 162 1.75 -21.76 14.52
N LEU A 163 2.58 -22.13 13.54
CA LEU A 163 2.43 -23.37 12.78
C LEU A 163 2.92 -24.59 13.59
N PHE A 164 3.99 -24.44 14.39
CA PHE A 164 4.60 -25.53 15.16
C PHE A 164 3.96 -25.75 16.53
N GLU A 165 3.37 -24.73 17.15
CA GLU A 165 2.69 -24.89 18.45
C GLU A 165 1.40 -25.70 18.37
N GLY A 166 1.07 -26.26 17.21
CA GLY A 166 -0.11 -27.14 17.02
C GLY A 166 -1.46 -26.48 17.27
N ASN A 167 -1.46 -25.22 17.64
CA ASN A 167 -2.63 -24.46 18.03
C ASN A 167 -3.29 -23.71 16.85
N LEU A 168 -3.26 -24.27 15.65
CA LEU A 168 -4.15 -23.84 14.56
C LEU A 168 -5.61 -23.98 14.95
N SER A 169 -5.91 -24.81 15.96
CA SER A 169 -7.25 -25.03 16.48
C SER A 169 -7.71 -23.99 17.52
N THR A 170 -6.81 -23.17 18.05
CA THR A 170 -7.13 -22.25 19.15
C THR A 170 -7.17 -20.77 18.75
N GLY A 171 -7.24 -20.43 17.45
CA GLY A 171 -7.21 -19.00 17.30
C GLY A 171 -7.63 -18.34 16.02
N PHE A 172 -7.52 -18.94 14.87
CA PHE A 172 -7.89 -18.20 13.66
C PHE A 172 -9.09 -18.84 12.97
N SER A 173 -10.18 -18.08 12.82
CA SER A 173 -11.28 -18.49 11.97
C SER A 173 -10.76 -18.76 10.56
N ALA A 174 -11.05 -19.94 9.99
CA ALA A 174 -10.72 -20.25 8.59
C ALA A 174 -11.28 -19.17 7.65
N PHE A 175 -12.44 -18.64 7.98
CA PHE A 175 -13.07 -17.54 7.25
C PHE A 175 -12.22 -16.26 7.32
N GLY A 176 -11.63 -15.93 8.47
CA GLY A 176 -10.74 -14.79 8.63
C GLY A 176 -9.47 -14.92 7.79
N LEU A 177 -8.89 -16.10 7.69
CA LEU A 177 -7.75 -16.36 6.81
C LEU A 177 -8.14 -16.23 5.34
N ILE A 178 -9.32 -16.69 4.95
CA ILE A 178 -9.86 -16.48 3.59
C ILE A 178 -9.98 -14.99 3.29
N CYS A 179 -10.48 -14.19 4.23
CA CYS A 179 -10.55 -12.72 4.07
C CYS A 179 -9.15 -12.10 3.86
N CYS A 180 -8.12 -12.55 4.59
CA CYS A 180 -6.74 -12.10 4.39
C CYS A 180 -6.20 -12.49 3.00
N VAL A 181 -6.47 -13.71 2.54
CA VAL A 181 -6.06 -14.17 1.20
C VAL A 181 -6.79 -13.38 0.11
N LEU A 182 -8.09 -13.17 0.25
CA LEU A 182 -8.86 -12.34 -0.69
C LEU A 182 -8.34 -10.90 -0.70
N ALA A 183 -8.00 -10.33 0.44
CA ALA A 183 -7.37 -9.01 0.53
C ALA A 183 -6.03 -8.97 -0.19
N LEU A 184 -5.19 -9.99 -0.02
CA LEU A 184 -3.91 -10.14 -0.72
C LEU A 184 -4.11 -10.23 -2.24
N LEU A 185 -5.05 -11.03 -2.71
CA LEU A 185 -5.40 -11.14 -4.13
C LEU A 185 -5.96 -9.83 -4.67
N GLY A 186 -6.81 -9.15 -3.90
CA GLY A 186 -7.37 -7.85 -4.25
C GLY A 186 -6.30 -6.80 -4.46
N THR A 187 -5.37 -6.65 -3.49
CA THR A 187 -4.28 -5.68 -3.64
C THR A 187 -3.35 -6.03 -4.81
N THR A 188 -3.08 -7.32 -5.02
CA THR A 188 -2.25 -7.79 -6.16
C THR A 188 -2.92 -7.49 -7.49
N ALA A 189 -4.21 -7.82 -7.65
CA ALA A 189 -4.98 -7.52 -8.84
C ALA A 189 -5.07 -6.01 -9.10
N GLY A 190 -5.41 -5.21 -8.07
CA GLY A 190 -5.47 -3.76 -8.19
C GLY A 190 -4.16 -3.13 -8.63
N TYR A 191 -3.03 -3.72 -8.26
CA TYR A 191 -1.71 -3.27 -8.70
C TYR A 191 -1.42 -3.65 -10.16
N LEU A 192 -1.78 -4.85 -10.58
CA LEU A 192 -1.57 -5.33 -11.96
C LEU A 192 -2.48 -4.65 -12.98
N PHE A 193 -3.70 -4.26 -12.58
CA PHE A 193 -4.65 -3.55 -13.45
C PHE A 193 -4.42 -2.03 -13.52
N ARG A 194 -3.46 -1.49 -12.80
CA ARG A 194 -3.11 -0.07 -12.81
C ARG A 194 -2.30 0.31 -14.03
#